data_40b7fedfb31ea56688084746e4dc96ba
#
_entry.id   40b7fedfb31ea56688084746e4dc96ba
#
_cell.length_a   1.000
_cell.length_b   1.000
_cell.length_c   1.000
_cell.angle_alpha   90.00
_cell.angle_beta   90.00
_cell.angle_gamma   90.00
#
_symmetry.space_group_name_H-M   'P 1'
#
loop_
_entity.id
_entity.type
_entity.pdbx_description
1 polymer ?
#
loop_
_entity_poly.entity_id
_entity_poly.type
_entity_poly.pdbx_seq_one_letter_code
_entity_poly.pdbx_strand_id
1 'polypeptide(L)' 'MKATEVRAMTVEQLNEKLAGLKKDLFYLRMQHATNQLDNPVKIRETKHDIARVKTVLAELAAADQKQ' A
#
# COMPACT_ATOMS: atom_id res chain seq x y z
N MET A 1 6.18 6.07 3.15
CA MET A 1 5.50 5.46 4.33
C MET A 1 6.51 4.65 5.13
N LYS A 2 6.62 4.91 6.42
CA LYS A 2 7.58 4.22 7.29
C LYS A 2 6.95 2.95 7.87
N ALA A 3 7.76 1.90 8.03
CA ALA A 3 7.27 0.63 8.58
C ALA A 3 6.70 0.80 9.99
N THR A 4 7.28 1.68 10.80
CA THR A 4 6.78 1.96 12.15
C THR A 4 5.39 2.56 12.14
N GLU A 5 5.09 3.43 11.20
CA GLU A 5 3.76 4.02 11.04
C GLU A 5 2.73 2.96 10.66
N VAL A 6 3.09 2.09 9.72
CA VAL A 6 2.20 1.02 9.25
C VAL A 6 1.89 0.05 10.38
N ARG A 7 2.90 -0.32 11.18
CA ARG A 7 2.72 -1.25 12.30
C ARG A 7 1.89 -0.67 13.44
N ALA A 8 1.79 0.66 13.53
CA ALA A 8 0.98 1.32 14.54
C ALA A 8 -0.52 1.35 14.17
N MET A 9 -0.86 1.01 12.94
CA MET A 9 -2.24 1.06 12.46
C MET A 9 -3.02 -0.20 12.85
N THR A 10 -4.32 -0.03 13.04
CA THR A 10 -5.23 -1.16 13.23
C THR A 10 -5.47 -1.87 11.91
N VAL A 11 -6.04 -3.10 11.97
CA VAL A 11 -6.37 -3.86 10.77
C VAL A 11 -7.33 -3.08 9.87
N GLU A 12 -8.33 -2.44 10.47
CA GLU A 12 -9.28 -1.62 9.70
C GLU A 12 -8.59 -0.46 8.99
N GLN A 13 -7.71 0.24 9.70
CA GLN A 13 -6.94 1.34 9.12
C GLN A 13 -6.03 0.85 7.99
N LEU A 14 -5.40 -0.31 8.16
CA LEU A 14 -4.55 -0.90 7.15
C LEU A 14 -5.34 -1.27 5.90
N ASN A 15 -6.54 -1.84 6.08
CA ASN A 15 -7.40 -2.20 4.94
C ASN A 15 -7.85 -0.95 4.16
N GLU A 16 -8.22 0.11 4.88
CA GLU A 16 -8.60 1.38 4.25
C GLU A 16 -7.41 1.99 3.49
N LYS A 17 -6.24 1.96 4.12
CA LYS A 17 -5.02 2.47 3.49
C LYS A 17 -4.70 1.68 2.23
N LEU A 18 -4.83 0.36 2.29
CA LEU A 18 -4.57 -0.51 1.14
C LEU A 18 -5.52 -0.20 -0.01
N ALA A 19 -6.80 -0.02 0.28
CA ALA A 19 -7.79 0.33 -0.75
C ALA A 19 -7.44 1.67 -1.40
N GLY A 20 -7.08 2.67 -0.61
CA GLY A 20 -6.67 3.97 -1.12
C GLY A 20 -5.42 3.89 -1.99
N LEU A 21 -4.41 3.12 -1.55
CA LEU A 21 -3.18 2.94 -2.31
C LEU A 21 -3.43 2.23 -3.64
N LYS A 22 -4.33 1.25 -3.66
CA LYS A 22 -4.70 0.56 -4.91
C LYS A 22 -5.37 1.51 -5.89
N LYS A 23 -6.25 2.38 -5.41
CA LYS A 23 -6.87 3.41 -6.26
C LYS A 23 -5.82 4.37 -6.82
N ASP A 24 -4.90 4.81 -5.97
CA ASP A 24 -3.82 5.70 -6.38
C ASP A 24 -2.96 5.05 -7.44
N LEU A 25 -2.61 3.78 -7.27
CA LEU A 25 -1.81 3.04 -8.23
C LEU A 25 -2.52 2.94 -9.58
N PHE A 26 -3.82 2.62 -9.55
CA PHE A 26 -4.63 2.54 -10.77
C PHE A 26 -4.63 3.89 -11.51
N TYR A 27 -4.84 4.96 -10.78
CA TYR A 27 -4.87 6.31 -11.34
C TYR A 27 -3.51 6.69 -11.94
N LEU A 28 -2.43 6.41 -11.22
CA LEU A 28 -1.08 6.68 -11.70
C LEU A 28 -0.75 5.89 -12.96
N ARG A 29 -1.19 4.64 -13.03
CA ARG A 29 -0.99 3.82 -14.23
C ARG A 29 -1.75 4.38 -15.43
N MET A 30 -2.96 4.88 -15.21
CA MET A 30 -3.71 5.53 -16.27
C MET A 30 -3.01 6.78 -16.78
N GLN A 31 -2.51 7.62 -15.86
CA GLN A 31 -1.76 8.83 -16.24
C GLN A 31 -0.50 8.48 -17.02
N HIS A 32 0.20 7.44 -16.61
CA HIS A 32 1.40 6.98 -17.30
C HIS A 32 1.07 6.48 -18.70
N ALA A 33 -0.02 5.73 -18.86
CA ALA A 33 -0.45 5.21 -20.16
C ALA A 33 -0.82 6.32 -21.14
N THR A 34 -1.31 7.45 -20.65
CA THR A 34 -1.68 8.59 -21.49
C THR A 34 -0.57 9.64 -21.61
N ASN A 35 0.64 9.30 -21.14
CA ASN A 35 1.80 10.19 -21.15
C ASN A 35 1.63 11.47 -20.34
N GLN A 36 0.71 11.46 -19.37
CA GLN A 36 0.50 12.60 -18.48
C GLN A 36 1.37 12.56 -17.23
N LEU A 37 2.05 11.44 -17.01
CA LEU A 37 2.93 11.24 -15.86
C LEU A 37 4.38 11.21 -16.32
N ASP A 38 5.15 12.23 -15.96
CA ASP A 38 6.54 12.35 -16.36
C ASP A 38 7.48 11.46 -15.57
N ASN A 39 7.10 11.10 -14.34
CA ASN A 39 7.99 10.41 -13.43
C ASN A 39 7.35 9.11 -12.90
N PRO A 40 7.85 7.93 -13.33
CA PRO A 40 7.30 6.65 -12.85
C PRO A 40 7.70 6.30 -11.42
N VAL A 41 8.50 7.13 -10.74
CA VAL A 41 8.92 6.86 -9.37
C VAL A 41 7.71 6.75 -8.44
N LYS A 42 6.68 7.56 -8.64
CA LYS A 42 5.47 7.49 -7.81
C LYS A 42 4.77 6.14 -7.92
N ILE A 43 4.80 5.53 -9.09
CA ILE A 43 4.22 4.19 -9.28
C ILE A 43 4.98 3.18 -8.42
N ARG A 44 6.32 3.24 -8.42
CA ARG A 44 7.15 2.35 -7.59
C ARG A 44 6.90 2.58 -6.11
N GLU A 45 6.88 3.84 -5.69
CA GLU A 45 6.64 4.18 -4.28
C GLU A 45 5.30 3.64 -3.80
N THR A 46 4.24 3.82 -4.62
CA THR A 46 2.92 3.33 -4.27
C THR A 46 2.91 1.80 -4.19
N LYS A 47 3.59 1.11 -5.11
CA LYS A 47 3.72 -0.35 -5.04
C LYS A 47 4.44 -0.79 -3.78
N HIS A 48 5.50 -0.11 -3.38
CA HIS A 48 6.22 -0.40 -2.14
C HIS A 48 5.34 -0.21 -0.92
N ASP A 49 4.55 0.87 -0.91
CA ASP A 49 3.62 1.12 0.20
C ASP A 49 2.56 0.03 0.29
N ILE A 50 2.00 -0.39 -0.84
CA ILE A 50 1.04 -1.49 -0.89
C ILE A 50 1.67 -2.76 -0.33
N ALA A 51 2.90 -3.08 -0.74
CA ALA A 51 3.61 -4.26 -0.26
C ALA A 51 3.83 -4.22 1.25
N ARG A 52 4.19 -3.06 1.79
CA ARG A 52 4.36 -2.90 3.24
C ARG A 52 3.07 -3.13 4.00
N VAL A 53 1.98 -2.52 3.55
CA VAL A 53 0.68 -2.69 4.20
C VAL A 53 0.26 -4.16 4.16
N LYS A 54 0.42 -4.82 3.03
CA LYS A 54 0.11 -6.24 2.90
C LYS A 54 0.97 -7.10 3.82
N THR A 55 2.26 -6.78 3.94
CA THR A 55 3.17 -7.52 4.82
C THR A 55 2.73 -7.42 6.28
N VAL A 56 2.39 -6.20 6.73
CA VAL A 56 1.94 -6.01 8.11
C VAL A 56 0.61 -6.71 8.35
N LEU A 57 -0.32 -6.66 7.39
CA LEU A 57 -1.57 -7.41 7.50
C LEU A 57 -1.33 -8.92 7.62
N ALA A 58 -0.38 -9.44 6.84
CA ALA A 58 0.00 -10.85 6.93
C ALA A 58 0.61 -11.19 8.29
N GLU A 59 1.45 -10.31 8.82
CA GLU A 59 2.05 -10.49 10.16
C GLU A 59 0.95 -10.54 11.23
N LEU A 60 -0.03 -9.65 11.15
CA LEU A 60 -1.13 -9.62 12.12
C LEU A 60 -2.00 -10.86 12.01
N ALA A 61 -2.29 -11.30 10.80
CA ALA A 61 -3.04 -12.54 10.59
C ALA A 61 -2.30 -13.75 11.12
N ALA A 62 -0.98 -13.83 10.90
CA ALA A 62 -0.16 -14.91 11.42
C ALA A 62 -0.11 -14.91 12.95
N ALA A 63 -0.04 -13.73 13.57
CA ALA A 63 -0.06 -13.61 15.02
C ALA A 63 -1.39 -14.13 15.60
N ASP A 64 -2.51 -13.82 14.95
CA ASP A 64 -3.81 -14.33 15.38
C ASP A 64 -3.91 -15.84 15.28
N GLN A 65 -3.28 -16.43 14.27
CA GLN A 65 -3.33 -17.87 14.06
C GLN A 65 -2.46 -18.66 15.02
N LYS A 66 -1.51 -17.99 15.69
CA LYS A 66 -0.61 -18.66 16.64
C LYS A 66 -1.24 -18.86 18.02
N GLN A 67 -2.42 -18.36 18.25
CA GLN A 67 -3.13 -18.63 19.49
C GLN A 67 -3.87 -19.98 19.42
#